data_e585c00737a652918464473a5f250ef6
#
_entry.id   e585c00737a652918464473a5f250ef6
#
_cell.length_a   1.000
_cell.length_b   1.000
_cell.length_c   1.000
_cell.angle_alpha   90.00
_cell.angle_beta   90.00
_cell.angle_gamma   90.00
#
_symmetry.space_group_name_H-M   'P 1'
#
loop_
_entity.id
_entity.type
_entity.pdbx_description
1 polymer ?
#
loop_
_entity_poly.entity_id
_entity_poly.type
_entity_poly.pdbx_seq_one_letter_code
_entity_poly.pdbx_strand_id
1 'polypeptide(L)'
;DSLTFGYGVHLSQRWTRLCAQETGWELVNEGINGDTTGGMLARMQGGVLAELREGGLGADRPYVLLMGGSNDVFYSGSDAAARENMGAMIHQLFSAGVLPMVGIPLPADAPHAPRAWAAAVDFEAAERTMKEYCAWLKRYCTAFGVPYIDFCADFLSPDGSIRSELLLDGLHPTPEGHRLMARRLSAQLKRQG
;
A
#
# COMPACT_ATOMS: atom_id res chain seq x y z
N ASP A 1 3.68 -2.76 -4.32
CA ASP A 1 4.64 -1.92 -5.04
C ASP A 1 5.86 -1.55 -4.17
N SER A 2 6.59 -0.48 -4.52
CA SER A 2 7.78 -0.02 -3.80
C SER A 2 7.53 0.43 -2.36
N LEU A 3 6.34 0.90 -2.04
CA LEU A 3 5.95 1.28 -0.68
C LEU A 3 5.91 0.05 0.24
N THR A 4 5.45 -1.09 -0.29
CA THR A 4 5.47 -2.37 0.42
C THR A 4 6.87 -2.98 0.42
N PHE A 5 7.55 -2.97 -0.73
CA PHE A 5 8.94 -3.47 -0.83
C PHE A 5 9.88 -2.78 0.17
N GLY A 6 9.68 -1.48 0.43
CA GLY A 6 10.54 -0.64 1.25
C GLY A 6 11.73 -0.11 0.47
N TYR A 7 11.43 0.53 -0.69
CA TYR A 7 12.45 1.20 -1.51
C TYR A 7 13.18 2.29 -0.71
N GLY A 8 14.50 2.39 -0.92
CA GLY A 8 15.33 3.43 -0.33
C GLY A 8 15.75 3.22 1.12
N VAL A 9 15.29 2.14 1.80
CA VAL A 9 15.68 1.83 3.18
C VAL A 9 16.25 0.42 3.32
N HIS A 10 17.06 0.22 4.35
CA HIS A 10 17.58 -1.11 4.67
C HIS A 10 16.46 -2.06 5.10
N LEU A 11 16.64 -3.37 4.87
CA LEU A 11 15.67 -4.41 5.20
C LEU A 11 15.14 -4.32 6.65
N SER A 12 16.02 -4.06 7.62
CA SER A 12 15.65 -3.91 9.05
C SER A 12 14.80 -2.68 9.36
N GLN A 13 14.70 -1.72 8.43
CA GLN A 13 13.94 -0.48 8.58
C GLN A 13 12.58 -0.53 7.86
N ARG A 14 12.32 -1.60 7.09
CA ARG A 14 11.04 -1.75 6.36
C ARG A 14 9.89 -1.92 7.33
N TRP A 15 8.78 -1.24 7.07
CA TRP A 15 7.61 -1.24 7.94
C TRP A 15 7.05 -2.65 8.19
N THR A 16 7.09 -3.54 7.20
CA THR A 16 6.68 -4.94 7.34
C THR A 16 7.56 -5.68 8.35
N ARG A 17 8.88 -5.48 8.26
CA ARG A 17 9.82 -6.11 9.21
C ARG A 17 9.67 -5.56 10.62
N LEU A 18 9.51 -4.25 10.76
CA LEU A 18 9.31 -3.61 12.07
C LEU A 18 8.00 -4.06 12.71
N CYS A 19 6.91 -4.15 11.94
CA CYS A 19 5.63 -4.63 12.42
C CYS A 19 5.71 -6.10 12.86
N ALA A 20 6.35 -6.98 12.07
CA ALA A 20 6.55 -8.38 12.43
C ALA A 20 7.30 -8.52 13.78
N GLN A 21 8.35 -7.72 13.98
CA GLN A 21 9.10 -7.71 15.24
C GLN A 21 8.28 -7.21 16.44
N GLU A 22 7.43 -6.22 16.22
CA GLU A 22 6.60 -5.63 17.28
C GLU A 22 5.42 -6.51 17.70
N THR A 23 4.84 -7.23 16.74
CA THR A 23 3.59 -7.98 16.95
C THR A 23 3.78 -9.48 17.11
N GLY A 24 4.91 -10.02 16.64
CA GLY A 24 5.13 -11.47 16.53
C GLY A 24 4.40 -12.12 15.36
N TRP A 25 3.64 -11.35 14.55
CA TRP A 25 3.00 -11.88 13.36
C TRP A 25 4.04 -12.19 12.26
N GLU A 26 3.80 -13.27 11.54
CA GLU A 26 4.54 -13.54 10.31
C GLU A 26 3.99 -12.64 9.18
N LEU A 27 4.87 -11.82 8.60
CA LEU A 27 4.53 -10.89 7.52
C LEU A 27 5.43 -11.19 6.31
N VAL A 28 4.83 -11.78 5.28
CA VAL A 28 5.50 -12.01 3.99
C VAL A 28 5.36 -10.74 3.13
N ASN A 29 6.49 -10.21 2.67
CA ASN A 29 6.52 -8.97 1.89
C ASN A 29 6.62 -9.30 0.39
N GLU A 30 5.51 -9.19 -0.31
CA GLU A 30 5.35 -9.40 -1.74
C GLU A 30 5.44 -8.10 -2.58
N GLY A 31 6.01 -7.03 -2.02
CA GLY A 31 6.20 -5.76 -2.72
C GLY A 31 7.22 -5.88 -3.87
N ILE A 32 6.90 -5.34 -5.04
CA ILE A 32 7.80 -5.24 -6.19
C ILE A 32 7.91 -3.79 -6.61
N ASN A 33 9.14 -3.27 -6.75
CA ASN A 33 9.36 -1.88 -7.16
C ASN A 33 8.76 -1.61 -8.55
N GLY A 34 8.04 -0.49 -8.70
CA GLY A 34 7.41 -0.11 -9.95
C GLY A 34 6.15 -0.89 -10.32
N ASP A 35 5.71 -1.85 -9.48
CA ASP A 35 4.53 -2.67 -9.77
C ASP A 35 3.26 -1.84 -9.77
N THR A 36 2.42 -2.04 -10.79
CA THR A 36 1.07 -1.48 -10.88
C THR A 36 0.05 -2.42 -10.26
N THR A 37 -1.17 -1.96 -10.06
CA THR A 37 -2.27 -2.84 -9.64
C THR A 37 -2.57 -3.92 -10.69
N GLY A 38 -2.31 -3.66 -11.97
CA GLY A 38 -2.37 -4.66 -13.02
C GLY A 38 -1.34 -5.77 -12.85
N GLY A 39 -0.09 -5.43 -12.52
CA GLY A 39 0.96 -6.39 -12.18
C GLY A 39 0.62 -7.19 -10.91
N MET A 40 0.11 -6.53 -9.88
CA MET A 40 -0.37 -7.19 -8.65
C MET A 40 -1.49 -8.20 -8.96
N LEU A 41 -2.48 -7.81 -9.76
CA LEU A 41 -3.59 -8.67 -10.16
C LEU A 41 -3.11 -9.89 -10.97
N ALA A 42 -2.17 -9.67 -11.91
CA ALA A 42 -1.64 -10.74 -12.75
C ALA A 42 -0.95 -11.86 -11.96
N ARG A 43 -0.25 -11.51 -10.85
CA ARG A 43 0.44 -12.48 -9.99
C ARG A 43 -0.39 -12.98 -8.80
N MET A 44 -1.62 -12.52 -8.63
CA MET A 44 -2.47 -12.90 -7.49
C MET A 44 -2.72 -14.41 -7.45
N GLN A 45 -3.12 -15.03 -8.55
CA GLN A 45 -3.49 -16.46 -8.60
C GLN A 45 -2.29 -17.40 -8.50
N GLY A 46 -1.22 -17.13 -9.26
CA GLY A 46 -0.04 -18.00 -9.34
C GLY A 46 1.00 -17.73 -8.26
N GLY A 47 0.93 -16.58 -7.57
CA GLY A 47 1.77 -16.23 -6.44
C GLY A 47 1.00 -16.35 -5.14
N VAL A 48 0.43 -15.22 -4.67
CA VAL A 48 -0.17 -15.10 -3.33
C VAL A 48 -1.18 -16.20 -3.01
N LEU A 49 -2.15 -16.46 -3.88
CA LEU A 49 -3.17 -17.48 -3.61
C LEU A 49 -2.65 -18.91 -3.74
N ALA A 50 -1.63 -19.16 -4.58
CA ALA A 50 -0.98 -20.46 -4.67
C ALA A 50 -0.22 -20.77 -3.36
N GLU A 51 0.60 -19.84 -2.87
CA GLU A 51 1.32 -19.97 -1.61
C GLU A 51 0.40 -20.23 -0.41
N LEU A 52 -0.74 -19.50 -0.34
CA LEU A 52 -1.73 -19.69 0.70
C LEU A 52 -2.38 -21.09 0.66
N ARG A 53 -2.64 -21.63 -0.56
CA ARG A 53 -3.22 -22.99 -0.73
C ARG A 53 -2.23 -24.10 -0.35
N GLU A 54 -0.94 -23.88 -0.59
CA GLU A 54 0.11 -24.85 -0.26
C GLU A 54 0.43 -24.89 1.24
N GLY A 55 -0.26 -24.10 2.06
CA GLY A 55 -0.13 -24.08 3.51
C GLY A 55 1.13 -23.37 4.00
N GLY A 56 1.75 -22.54 3.16
CA GLY A 56 3.00 -21.83 3.48
C GLY A 56 2.88 -20.81 4.61
N LEU A 57 1.68 -20.39 4.94
CA LEU A 57 1.41 -19.46 6.05
C LEU A 57 0.45 -20.16 7.02
N GLY A 58 0.97 -20.69 8.11
CA GLY A 58 0.28 -21.54 9.10
C GLY A 58 -0.88 -20.91 9.89
N ALA A 59 -1.63 -19.98 9.30
CA ALA A 59 -2.75 -19.31 9.92
C ALA A 59 -4.08 -19.93 9.48
N ASP A 60 -4.98 -20.19 10.42
CA ASP A 60 -6.36 -20.66 10.15
C ASP A 60 -7.14 -19.70 9.25
N ARG A 61 -6.78 -18.41 9.24
CA ARG A 61 -7.36 -17.35 8.39
C ARG A 61 -6.30 -16.33 8.02
N PRO A 62 -5.61 -16.50 6.89
CA PRO A 62 -4.60 -15.54 6.45
C PRO A 62 -5.24 -14.23 6.00
N TYR A 63 -4.54 -13.12 6.29
CA TYR A 63 -4.86 -11.81 5.75
C TYR A 63 -3.95 -11.50 4.55
N VAL A 64 -4.51 -10.85 3.53
CA VAL A 64 -3.71 -10.24 2.46
C VAL A 64 -3.93 -8.73 2.50
N LEU A 65 -2.86 -7.99 2.82
CA LEU A 65 -2.84 -6.54 2.77
C LEU A 65 -2.50 -6.09 1.35
N LEU A 66 -3.46 -5.48 0.67
CA LEU A 66 -3.30 -4.89 -0.65
C LEU A 66 -2.98 -3.39 -0.53
N MET A 67 -1.84 -2.97 -1.05
CA MET A 67 -1.49 -1.56 -1.16
C MET A 67 -0.84 -1.29 -2.53
N GLY A 68 -1.43 -0.43 -3.32
CA GLY A 68 -0.98 -0.10 -4.68
C GLY A 68 -1.86 1.00 -5.30
N GLY A 69 -1.53 1.36 -6.55
CA GLY A 69 -2.23 2.36 -7.34
C GLY A 69 -1.39 3.60 -7.64
N SER A 70 -0.34 3.88 -6.89
CA SER A 70 0.54 5.03 -7.13
C SER A 70 1.19 4.95 -8.51
N ASN A 71 1.74 3.79 -8.89
CA ASN A 71 2.37 3.61 -10.20
C ASN A 71 1.35 3.65 -11.36
N ASP A 72 0.12 3.20 -11.14
CA ASP A 72 -0.96 3.35 -12.13
C ASP A 72 -1.18 4.83 -12.45
N VAL A 73 -1.28 5.67 -11.41
CA VAL A 73 -1.44 7.12 -11.56
C VAL A 73 -0.22 7.76 -12.20
N PHE A 74 0.99 7.40 -11.78
CA PHE A 74 2.23 7.99 -12.32
C PHE A 74 2.45 7.64 -13.78
N TYR A 75 2.13 6.42 -14.21
CA TYR A 75 2.36 5.99 -15.59
C TYR A 75 1.24 6.39 -16.56
N SER A 76 -0.02 6.44 -16.09
CA SER A 76 -1.17 6.72 -16.95
C SER A 76 -1.82 8.08 -16.74
N GLY A 77 -1.51 8.76 -15.63
CA GLY A 77 -2.22 9.99 -15.20
C GLY A 77 -3.63 9.74 -14.67
N SER A 78 -4.06 8.48 -14.50
CA SER A 78 -5.43 8.10 -14.14
C SER A 78 -5.44 7.00 -13.07
N ASP A 79 -6.44 7.02 -12.19
CA ASP A 79 -6.68 5.99 -11.19
C ASP A 79 -7.71 4.92 -11.63
N ALA A 80 -8.21 4.98 -12.86
CA ALA A 80 -9.28 4.10 -13.33
C ALA A 80 -8.88 2.62 -13.23
N ALA A 81 -7.74 2.25 -13.81
CA ALA A 81 -7.22 0.88 -13.74
C ALA A 81 -6.95 0.44 -12.30
N ALA A 82 -6.42 1.35 -11.46
CA ALA A 82 -6.18 1.05 -10.06
C ALA A 82 -7.47 0.70 -9.30
N ARG A 83 -8.55 1.42 -9.53
CA ARG A 83 -9.87 1.14 -8.93
C ARG A 83 -10.41 -0.21 -9.36
N GLU A 84 -10.39 -0.50 -10.66
CA GLU A 84 -10.87 -1.76 -11.22
C GLU A 84 -10.08 -2.96 -10.70
N ASN A 85 -8.76 -2.89 -10.76
CA ASN A 85 -7.87 -3.97 -10.32
C ASN A 85 -7.93 -4.21 -8.81
N MET A 86 -7.99 -3.16 -7.98
CA MET A 86 -8.16 -3.30 -6.52
C MET A 86 -9.49 -3.98 -6.19
N GLY A 87 -10.58 -3.58 -6.83
CA GLY A 87 -11.86 -4.25 -6.69
C GLY A 87 -11.77 -5.73 -7.06
N ALA A 88 -11.17 -6.05 -8.22
CA ALA A 88 -11.00 -7.43 -8.67
C ALA A 88 -10.18 -8.28 -7.68
N MET A 89 -9.04 -7.75 -7.17
CA MET A 89 -8.21 -8.46 -6.19
C MET A 89 -8.95 -8.72 -4.88
N ILE A 90 -9.67 -7.74 -4.36
CA ILE A 90 -10.49 -7.88 -3.13
C ILE A 90 -11.52 -9.00 -3.30
N HIS A 91 -12.24 -9.02 -4.41
CA HIS A 91 -13.25 -10.06 -4.68
C HIS A 91 -12.63 -11.44 -4.92
N GLN A 92 -11.46 -11.52 -5.55
CA GLN A 92 -10.72 -12.79 -5.67
C GLN A 92 -10.31 -13.36 -4.32
N LEU A 93 -9.85 -12.51 -3.39
CA LEU A 93 -9.51 -12.92 -2.02
C LEU A 93 -10.74 -13.44 -1.27
N PHE A 94 -11.87 -12.73 -1.30
CA PHE A 94 -13.13 -13.21 -0.73
C PHE A 94 -13.55 -14.56 -1.31
N SER A 95 -13.47 -14.72 -2.63
CA SER A 95 -13.82 -15.98 -3.30
C SER A 95 -12.89 -17.13 -2.93
N ALA A 96 -11.65 -16.84 -2.54
CA ALA A 96 -10.68 -17.82 -2.07
C ALA A 96 -10.76 -18.09 -0.55
N GLY A 97 -11.68 -17.44 0.18
CA GLY A 97 -11.80 -17.55 1.64
C GLY A 97 -10.70 -16.83 2.42
N VAL A 98 -9.95 -15.94 1.76
CA VAL A 98 -8.87 -15.14 2.35
C VAL A 98 -9.41 -13.76 2.74
N LEU A 99 -8.98 -13.25 3.89
CA LEU A 99 -9.43 -11.96 4.38
C LEU A 99 -8.64 -10.81 3.73
N PRO A 100 -9.25 -9.97 2.87
CA PRO A 100 -8.58 -8.80 2.34
C PRO A 100 -8.49 -7.70 3.38
N MET A 101 -7.39 -6.98 3.36
CA MET A 101 -7.19 -5.70 4.04
C MET A 101 -6.59 -4.72 3.04
N VAL A 102 -6.95 -3.46 3.10
CA VAL A 102 -6.44 -2.45 2.17
C VAL A 102 -5.56 -1.45 2.91
N GLY A 103 -4.34 -1.24 2.42
CA GLY A 103 -3.51 -0.10 2.80
C GLY A 103 -3.85 1.10 1.92
N ILE A 104 -4.29 2.22 2.52
CA ILE A 104 -4.40 3.47 1.78
C ILE A 104 -2.99 3.99 1.53
N PRO A 105 -2.55 4.13 0.27
CA PRO A 105 -1.16 4.48 -0.05
C PRO A 105 -0.80 5.90 0.39
N LEU A 106 0.50 6.19 0.38
CA LEU A 106 1.02 7.48 0.78
C LEU A 106 0.65 8.58 -0.23
N PRO A 107 0.62 9.86 0.20
CA PRO A 107 0.43 10.98 -0.72
C PRO A 107 1.66 11.13 -1.63
N ALA A 108 1.47 11.71 -2.80
CA ALA A 108 2.56 12.18 -3.65
C ALA A 108 2.84 13.65 -3.33
N ASP A 109 4.09 13.97 -2.99
CA ASP A 109 4.55 15.34 -2.70
C ASP A 109 5.19 15.92 -3.96
N ALA A 110 4.38 16.54 -4.81
CA ALA A 110 4.80 17.03 -6.12
C ALA A 110 6.02 17.97 -6.10
N PRO A 111 6.14 18.94 -5.17
CA PRO A 111 7.30 19.83 -5.08
C PRO A 111 8.65 19.11 -4.86
N HIS A 112 8.61 17.95 -4.21
CA HIS A 112 9.80 17.17 -3.84
C HIS A 112 9.96 15.89 -4.67
N ALA A 113 9.07 15.69 -5.66
CA ALA A 113 9.12 14.53 -6.54
C ALA A 113 10.39 14.48 -7.41
N PRO A 114 10.83 13.28 -7.86
CA PRO A 114 12.08 13.13 -8.60
C PRO A 114 12.08 13.93 -9.92
N ARG A 115 12.91 14.94 -10.02
CA ARG A 115 13.01 15.80 -11.23
C ARG A 115 13.30 15.01 -12.51
N ALA A 116 14.02 13.90 -12.40
CA ALA A 116 14.32 13.03 -13.55
C ALA A 116 13.05 12.42 -14.17
N TRP A 117 11.94 12.31 -13.40
CA TRP A 117 10.68 11.76 -13.89
C TRP A 117 9.72 12.83 -14.41
N ALA A 118 9.99 14.10 -14.14
CA ALA A 118 9.12 15.22 -14.55
C ALA A 118 8.89 15.34 -16.06
N ALA A 119 9.76 14.74 -16.88
CA ALA A 119 9.56 14.66 -18.33
C ALA A 119 8.42 13.68 -18.73
N ALA A 120 8.08 12.73 -17.86
CA ALA A 120 7.08 11.70 -18.13
C ALA A 120 5.88 11.74 -17.16
N VAL A 121 5.99 12.40 -16.01
CA VAL A 121 4.99 12.43 -14.96
C VAL A 121 4.63 13.87 -14.60
N ASP A 122 3.37 14.23 -14.72
CA ASP A 122 2.80 15.46 -14.14
C ASP A 122 2.50 15.19 -12.65
N PHE A 123 3.45 15.52 -11.79
CA PHE A 123 3.31 15.26 -10.35
C PHE A 123 2.23 16.08 -9.66
N GLU A 124 1.90 17.29 -10.14
CA GLU A 124 0.80 18.07 -9.58
C GLU A 124 -0.55 17.43 -9.91
N ALA A 125 -0.72 16.93 -11.13
CA ALA A 125 -1.90 16.16 -11.50
C ALA A 125 -1.95 14.84 -10.73
N ALA A 126 -0.82 14.14 -10.60
CA ALA A 126 -0.72 12.89 -9.86
C ALA A 126 -1.08 13.05 -8.37
N GLU A 127 -0.62 14.12 -7.71
CA GLU A 127 -0.99 14.43 -6.32
C GLU A 127 -2.50 14.56 -6.16
N ARG A 128 -3.16 15.31 -7.06
CA ARG A 128 -4.63 15.47 -7.04
C ARG A 128 -5.34 14.12 -7.26
N THR A 129 -4.91 13.37 -8.27
CA THR A 129 -5.49 12.06 -8.59
C THR A 129 -5.29 11.05 -7.45
N MET A 130 -4.11 11.03 -6.81
CA MET A 130 -3.84 10.19 -5.65
C MET A 130 -4.76 10.52 -4.47
N LYS A 131 -5.02 11.80 -4.22
CA LYS A 131 -5.97 12.22 -3.17
C LYS A 131 -7.38 11.70 -3.44
N GLU A 132 -7.85 11.78 -4.68
CA GLU A 132 -9.15 11.25 -5.10
C GLU A 132 -9.20 9.72 -5.00
N TYR A 133 -8.14 9.04 -5.43
CA TYR A 133 -8.00 7.58 -5.34
C TYR A 133 -8.04 7.10 -3.88
N CYS A 134 -7.27 7.72 -2.99
CA CYS A 134 -7.29 7.39 -1.56
C CYS A 134 -8.67 7.58 -0.93
N ALA A 135 -9.36 8.67 -1.29
CA ALA A 135 -10.73 8.92 -0.84
C ALA A 135 -11.73 7.87 -1.39
N TRP A 136 -11.55 7.46 -2.65
CA TRP A 136 -12.35 6.39 -3.23
C TRP A 136 -12.10 5.05 -2.53
N LEU A 137 -10.84 4.66 -2.29
CA LEU A 137 -10.50 3.42 -1.57
C LEU A 137 -11.19 3.33 -0.21
N LYS A 138 -11.17 4.41 0.57
CA LYS A 138 -11.84 4.46 1.89
C LYS A 138 -13.34 4.23 1.76
N ARG A 139 -14.00 4.90 0.80
CA ARG A 139 -15.44 4.71 0.54
C ARG A 139 -15.74 3.28 0.07
N TYR A 140 -14.92 2.75 -0.84
CA TYR A 140 -15.06 1.39 -1.34
C TYR A 140 -14.95 0.36 -0.21
N CYS A 141 -13.89 0.45 0.59
CA CYS A 141 -13.68 -0.44 1.73
C CYS A 141 -14.84 -0.38 2.73
N THR A 142 -15.34 0.82 3.03
CA THR A 142 -16.50 1.00 3.92
C THR A 142 -17.75 0.35 3.32
N ALA A 143 -18.02 0.54 2.04
CA ALA A 143 -19.21 0.01 1.38
C ALA A 143 -19.22 -1.52 1.30
N PHE A 144 -18.06 -2.16 1.14
CA PHE A 144 -17.91 -3.61 1.03
C PHE A 144 -17.48 -4.31 2.33
N GLY A 145 -17.40 -3.59 3.45
CA GLY A 145 -16.98 -4.14 4.74
C GLY A 145 -15.54 -4.64 4.77
N VAL A 146 -14.65 -4.08 3.94
CA VAL A 146 -13.24 -4.42 3.88
C VAL A 146 -12.49 -3.58 4.91
N PRO A 147 -11.74 -4.18 5.87
CA PRO A 147 -10.89 -3.42 6.77
C PRO A 147 -9.79 -2.69 5.98
N TYR A 148 -9.49 -1.46 6.37
CA TYR A 148 -8.39 -0.72 5.77
C TYR A 148 -7.51 -0.03 6.80
N ILE A 149 -6.27 0.25 6.41
CA ILE A 149 -5.28 0.97 7.19
C ILE A 149 -4.94 2.25 6.46
N ASP A 150 -5.22 3.38 7.09
CA ASP A 150 -4.94 4.69 6.50
C ASP A 150 -3.48 5.11 6.76
N PHE A 151 -2.56 4.59 5.94
CA PHE A 151 -1.16 5.00 6.01
C PHE A 151 -0.97 6.47 5.59
N CYS A 152 -1.80 6.96 4.66
CA CYS A 152 -1.74 8.35 4.19
C CYS A 152 -1.91 9.35 5.34
N ALA A 153 -2.78 9.06 6.31
CA ALA A 153 -3.09 9.98 7.40
C ALA A 153 -1.86 10.38 8.25
N ASP A 154 -0.86 9.50 8.40
CA ASP A 154 0.35 9.80 9.17
C ASP A 154 1.33 10.72 8.43
N PHE A 155 1.16 10.85 7.11
CA PHE A 155 1.97 11.68 6.24
C PHE A 155 1.33 13.04 5.94
N LEU A 156 0.23 13.35 6.63
CA LEU A 156 -0.44 14.64 6.55
C LEU A 156 -0.38 15.36 7.90
N SER A 157 -0.18 16.66 7.84
CA SER A 157 -0.33 17.56 8.98
C SER A 157 -1.82 17.82 9.27
N PRO A 158 -2.18 18.38 10.44
CA PRO A 158 -3.58 18.69 10.77
C PRO A 158 -4.29 19.64 9.78
N ASP A 159 -3.54 20.46 9.07
CA ASP A 159 -4.05 21.36 8.02
C ASP A 159 -4.18 20.67 6.65
N GLY A 160 -3.80 19.39 6.56
CA GLY A 160 -3.85 18.59 5.33
C GLY A 160 -2.63 18.74 4.43
N SER A 161 -1.62 19.52 4.82
CA SER A 161 -0.35 19.60 4.09
C SER A 161 0.45 18.30 4.22
N ILE A 162 1.27 17.99 3.21
CA ILE A 162 2.11 16.78 3.20
C ILE A 162 3.32 17.01 4.11
N ARG A 163 3.63 16.04 4.93
CA ARG A 163 4.80 16.01 5.79
C ARG A 163 6.01 15.53 5.00
N SER A 164 6.59 16.43 4.20
CA SER A 164 7.69 16.13 3.26
C SER A 164 8.92 15.53 3.94
N GLU A 165 9.15 15.84 5.22
CA GLU A 165 10.24 15.27 6.01
C GLU A 165 10.12 13.76 6.24
N LEU A 166 8.96 13.19 5.98
CA LEU A 166 8.71 11.75 6.07
C LEU A 166 8.94 11.01 4.74
N LEU A 167 9.22 11.74 3.66
CA LEU A 167 9.43 11.22 2.33
C LEU A 167 10.89 11.45 1.87
N LEU A 168 11.52 10.44 1.27
CA LEU A 168 12.90 10.50 0.77
C LEU A 168 13.01 11.37 -0.50
N ASP A 169 12.01 11.24 -1.35
CA ASP A 169 11.99 11.80 -2.71
C ASP A 169 10.59 12.29 -3.10
N GLY A 170 9.79 12.66 -2.13
CA GLY A 170 8.39 13.06 -2.34
C GLY A 170 7.41 11.90 -2.57
N LEU A 171 7.90 10.65 -2.66
CA LEU A 171 7.08 9.47 -2.94
C LEU A 171 7.32 8.32 -1.94
N HIS A 172 8.57 8.05 -1.60
CA HIS A 172 8.96 6.90 -0.80
C HIS A 172 9.23 7.30 0.66
N PRO A 173 8.77 6.52 1.65
CA PRO A 173 8.91 6.89 3.05
C PRO A 173 10.37 6.81 3.53
N THR A 174 10.74 7.75 4.38
CA THR A 174 12.00 7.71 5.16
C THR A 174 11.95 6.57 6.18
N PRO A 175 13.09 6.23 6.85
CA PRO A 175 13.07 5.30 7.99
C PRO A 175 12.06 5.67 9.08
N GLU A 176 11.82 6.97 9.33
CA GLU A 176 10.76 7.42 10.26
C GLU A 176 9.37 7.17 9.69
N GLY A 177 9.14 7.47 8.40
CA GLY A 177 7.90 7.14 7.71
C GLY A 177 7.58 5.63 7.81
N HIS A 178 8.58 4.77 7.61
CA HIS A 178 8.43 3.34 7.80
C HIS A 178 8.07 2.95 9.24
N ARG A 179 8.63 3.62 10.26
CA ARG A 179 8.25 3.39 11.65
C ARG A 179 6.79 3.76 11.93
N LEU A 180 6.31 4.87 11.36
CA LEU A 180 4.89 5.27 11.48
C LEU A 180 3.96 4.24 10.84
N MET A 181 4.27 3.77 9.62
CA MET A 181 3.49 2.72 8.96
C MET A 181 3.46 1.43 9.79
N ALA A 182 4.62 1.01 10.34
CA ALA A 182 4.70 -0.17 11.19
C ALA A 182 3.80 -0.04 12.43
N ARG A 183 3.88 1.07 13.16
CA ARG A 183 3.04 1.33 14.35
C ARG A 183 1.56 1.28 14.02
N ARG A 184 1.15 1.84 12.87
CA ARG A 184 -0.25 1.87 12.44
C ARG A 184 -0.77 0.47 12.14
N LEU A 185 -0.02 -0.35 11.41
CA LEU A 185 -0.39 -1.75 11.18
C LEU A 185 -0.39 -2.54 12.49
N SER A 186 0.65 -2.40 13.32
CA SER A 186 0.74 -3.08 14.61
C SER A 186 -0.46 -2.79 15.51
N ALA A 187 -0.90 -1.54 15.56
CA ALA A 187 -2.09 -1.15 16.33
C ALA A 187 -3.37 -1.80 15.80
N GLN A 188 -3.47 -2.04 14.50
CA GLN A 188 -4.60 -2.74 13.90
C GLN A 188 -4.57 -4.24 14.21
N LEU A 189 -3.40 -4.89 14.05
CA LEU A 189 -3.26 -6.32 14.30
C LEU A 189 -3.50 -6.69 15.76
N LYS A 190 -3.04 -5.88 16.71
CA LYS A 190 -3.28 -6.08 18.16
C LYS A 190 -4.76 -6.01 18.56
N ARG A 191 -5.64 -5.44 17.73
CA ARG A 191 -7.10 -5.41 17.95
C ARG A 191 -7.82 -6.64 17.41
N GLN A 192 -7.12 -7.46 16.62
CA GLN A 192 -7.69 -8.64 15.97
C GLN A 192 -7.25 -9.97 16.62
N GLY A 193 -6.24 -9.93 17.49
CA GLY A 193 -5.81 -11.05 18.34
C GLY A 193 -6.26 -10.87 19.76
#